data_22f90d1ab8c1a2fe3275d93784f63220
#
_entry.id   22f90d1ab8c1a2fe3275d93784f63220
#
_cell.length_a   1.000
_cell.length_b   1.000
_cell.length_c   1.000
_cell.angle_alpha   90.00
_cell.angle_beta   90.00
_cell.angle_gamma   90.00
#
_symmetry.space_group_name_H-M   'P 1'
#
loop_
_entity.id
_entity.type
_entity.pdbx_description
1 polymer ?
#
loop_
_entity_poly.entity_id
_entity_poly.type
_entity_poly.pdbx_seq_one_letter_code
_entity_poly.pdbx_strand_id
1 'polypeptide(L)'
;MNVCLNCKGQWERKIMNKENKLVIRILKRILLLAVVMFLLSVVVFWLARLAPGDPLQSFYGDSLEMMTSEEVAAARTRLGLDQGIGVQYVRWFTNVVHGDFGLSLKYRQPVMNVIKPLIGNTLVLGGIAYIVIFILAVLIAIFCTLHEDQWIDRLICKIGTAAYYVPAFWLGVVLILIFSVNLGWFPSSGAYDVGMADSIGNRMKHMILPLVVMIFSHLWYYAYMIRNKFLDEVRKDYVLLARSKGLSKRKILWKHCLRNVMPTIVSIMAVSVPHVTGGTVTVEAVFNYAGIGNLAVESAKYHDYNLLMIDVLITGFIVFLSSFVAQTVNEEIDPRMKDSEVRVW
;
A
#
# COMPACT_ATOMS: atom_id res chain seq x y z
N MET A 1 -24.81 -12.05 -51.22
CA MET A 1 -23.36 -11.97 -50.93
C MET A 1 -22.93 -10.64 -50.40
N ASN A 2 -23.65 -9.53 -50.61
CA ASN A 2 -23.27 -8.17 -50.14
C ASN A 2 -23.56 -7.83 -48.67
N VAL A 3 -24.44 -8.59 -47.98
CA VAL A 3 -24.80 -8.34 -46.58
C VAL A 3 -23.71 -8.82 -45.63
N CYS A 4 -22.96 -9.88 -45.97
CA CYS A 4 -21.89 -10.45 -45.15
C CYS A 4 -20.60 -9.58 -45.12
N LEU A 5 -20.32 -8.86 -46.19
CA LEU A 5 -19.15 -7.95 -46.28
C LEU A 5 -19.32 -6.69 -45.42
N ASN A 6 -20.56 -6.19 -45.32
CA ASN A 6 -20.86 -5.01 -44.52
C ASN A 6 -20.81 -5.30 -43.00
N CYS A 7 -21.21 -6.50 -42.59
CA CYS A 7 -21.07 -6.96 -41.20
C CYS A 7 -19.62 -7.12 -40.77
N LYS A 8 -18.73 -7.64 -41.62
CA LYS A 8 -17.31 -7.82 -41.33
C LYS A 8 -16.60 -6.47 -41.14
N GLY A 9 -16.87 -5.51 -42.02
CA GLY A 9 -16.28 -4.15 -41.91
C GLY A 9 -16.81 -3.33 -40.73
N GLN A 10 -18.05 -3.59 -40.26
CA GLN A 10 -18.57 -2.98 -39.04
C GLN A 10 -17.95 -3.62 -37.78
N TRP A 11 -17.69 -4.92 -37.79
CA TRP A 11 -17.03 -5.67 -36.72
C TRP A 11 -15.59 -5.22 -36.55
N GLU A 12 -14.83 -5.12 -37.63
CA GLU A 12 -13.42 -4.66 -37.61
C GLU A 12 -13.31 -3.19 -37.13
N ARG A 13 -14.21 -2.32 -37.55
CA ARG A 13 -14.28 -0.93 -37.05
C ARG A 13 -14.62 -0.85 -35.57
N LYS A 14 -15.48 -1.75 -35.08
CA LYS A 14 -15.86 -1.79 -33.66
C LYS A 14 -14.72 -2.32 -32.78
N ILE A 15 -13.93 -3.26 -33.26
CA ILE A 15 -12.72 -3.78 -32.61
C ILE A 15 -11.63 -2.73 -32.59
N MET A 16 -11.30 -2.10 -33.73
CA MET A 16 -10.31 -1.01 -33.82
C MET A 16 -10.68 0.17 -32.92
N ASN A 17 -11.95 0.55 -32.83
CA ASN A 17 -12.42 1.63 -31.98
C ASN A 17 -12.33 1.26 -30.48
N LYS A 18 -12.45 -0.02 -30.14
CA LYS A 18 -12.26 -0.53 -28.78
C LYS A 18 -10.79 -0.55 -28.38
N GLU A 19 -9.90 -0.97 -29.27
CA GLU A 19 -8.45 -0.98 -29.06
C GLU A 19 -7.90 0.45 -28.92
N ASN A 20 -8.29 1.37 -29.81
CA ASN A 20 -7.90 2.78 -29.73
C ASN A 20 -8.37 3.43 -28.41
N LYS A 21 -9.58 3.14 -27.93
CA LYS A 21 -10.06 3.63 -26.63
C LYS A 21 -9.25 3.07 -25.46
N LEU A 22 -8.83 1.80 -25.53
CA LEU A 22 -7.98 1.19 -24.50
C LEU A 22 -6.60 1.86 -24.47
N VAL A 23 -5.97 2.03 -25.62
CA VAL A 23 -4.65 2.71 -25.74
C VAL A 23 -4.71 4.13 -25.21
N ILE A 24 -5.73 4.91 -25.58
CA ILE A 24 -5.91 6.28 -25.09
C ILE A 24 -6.08 6.29 -23.57
N ARG A 25 -6.82 5.35 -22.99
CA ARG A 25 -7.02 5.23 -21.55
C ARG A 25 -5.70 4.92 -20.85
N ILE A 26 -4.92 3.96 -21.35
CA ILE A 26 -3.60 3.62 -20.82
C ILE A 26 -2.66 4.84 -20.88
N LEU A 27 -2.62 5.54 -22.01
CA LEU A 27 -1.80 6.75 -22.16
C LEU A 27 -2.19 7.85 -21.17
N LYS A 28 -3.49 8.11 -21.01
CA LYS A 28 -3.97 9.08 -20.00
C LYS A 28 -3.53 8.70 -18.57
N ARG A 29 -3.59 7.42 -18.23
CA ARG A 29 -3.19 6.93 -16.90
C ARG A 29 -1.67 7.00 -16.70
N ILE A 30 -0.89 6.70 -17.73
CA ILE A 30 0.58 6.87 -17.69
C ILE A 30 0.93 8.36 -17.55
N LEU A 31 0.25 9.24 -18.27
CA LEU A 31 0.45 10.68 -18.11
C LEU A 31 0.07 11.16 -16.72
N LEU A 32 -1.05 10.69 -16.18
CA LEU A 32 -1.47 11.00 -14.81
C LEU A 32 -0.42 10.52 -13.80
N LEU A 33 0.08 9.28 -13.94
CA LEU A 33 1.17 8.76 -13.10
C LEU A 33 2.40 9.68 -13.16
N ALA A 34 2.84 10.05 -14.37
CA ALA A 34 4.01 10.92 -14.54
C ALA A 34 3.80 12.27 -13.84
N VAL A 35 2.62 12.89 -13.99
CA VAL A 35 2.28 14.16 -13.34
C VAL A 35 2.26 14.00 -11.81
N VAL A 36 1.60 12.95 -11.31
CA VAL A 36 1.53 12.70 -9.85
C VAL A 36 2.92 12.44 -9.27
N MET A 37 3.75 11.63 -9.94
CA MET A 37 5.12 11.35 -9.51
C MET A 37 5.99 12.61 -9.54
N PHE A 38 5.83 13.46 -10.55
CA PHE A 38 6.52 14.74 -10.64
C PHE A 38 6.11 15.66 -9.48
N LEU A 39 4.80 15.84 -9.25
CA LEU A 39 4.32 16.67 -8.14
C LEU A 39 4.77 16.13 -6.78
N LEU A 40 4.72 14.81 -6.59
CA LEU A 40 5.21 14.16 -5.38
C LEU A 40 6.69 14.44 -5.17
N SER A 41 7.51 14.34 -6.23
CA SER A 41 8.95 14.63 -6.15
C SER A 41 9.24 16.07 -5.74
N VAL A 42 8.49 17.03 -6.29
CA VAL A 42 8.59 18.44 -5.91
C VAL A 42 8.24 18.63 -4.43
N VAL A 43 7.08 18.10 -4.02
CA VAL A 43 6.61 18.28 -2.63
C VAL A 43 7.59 17.65 -1.62
N VAL A 44 8.02 16.41 -1.87
CA VAL A 44 8.94 15.70 -0.95
C VAL A 44 10.29 16.39 -0.90
N PHE A 45 10.81 16.88 -2.05
CA PHE A 45 12.07 17.61 -2.09
C PHE A 45 12.00 18.87 -1.23
N TRP A 46 10.96 19.69 -1.40
CA TRP A 46 10.78 20.91 -0.63
C TRP A 46 10.60 20.64 0.87
N LEU A 47 9.77 19.67 1.22
CA LEU A 47 9.57 19.28 2.62
C LEU A 47 10.86 18.79 3.27
N ALA A 48 11.64 17.97 2.56
CA ALA A 48 12.92 17.48 3.06
C ALA A 48 13.93 18.62 3.31
N ARG A 49 13.91 19.66 2.48
CA ARG A 49 14.81 20.83 2.62
C ARG A 49 14.34 21.84 3.68
N LEU A 50 13.05 21.87 3.97
CA LEU A 50 12.48 22.72 5.02
C LEU A 50 12.55 22.05 6.40
N ALA A 51 12.79 20.74 6.46
CA ALA A 51 12.94 20.03 7.72
C ALA A 51 14.16 20.56 8.50
N PRO A 52 14.04 20.79 9.82
CA PRO A 52 15.15 21.23 10.64
C PRO A 52 16.22 20.14 10.72
N GLY A 53 17.50 20.52 10.50
CA GLY A 53 18.66 19.62 10.53
C GLY A 53 19.65 19.90 9.41
N ASP A 54 20.85 19.33 9.53
CA ASP A 54 21.92 19.49 8.54
C ASP A 54 22.24 18.14 7.86
N PRO A 55 22.14 18.04 6.53
CA PRO A 55 22.53 16.83 5.79
C PRO A 55 23.98 16.40 6.00
N LEU A 56 24.87 17.36 6.33
CA LEU A 56 26.26 17.03 6.64
C LEU A 56 26.40 16.15 7.89
N GLN A 57 25.49 16.30 8.85
CA GLN A 57 25.48 15.48 10.06
C GLN A 57 25.24 14.00 9.75
N SER A 58 24.42 13.70 8.73
CA SER A 58 24.21 12.33 8.28
C SER A 58 25.46 11.69 7.68
N PHE A 59 26.29 12.49 7.03
CA PHE A 59 27.50 12.00 6.36
C PHE A 59 28.72 11.95 7.28
N TYR A 60 28.89 12.96 8.10
CA TYR A 60 30.06 13.13 8.96
C TYR A 60 29.82 12.74 10.42
N GLY A 61 28.54 12.63 10.86
CA GLY A 61 28.20 12.34 12.25
C GLY A 61 28.80 13.34 13.21
N ASP A 62 29.30 12.88 14.36
CA ASP A 62 29.95 13.69 15.38
C ASP A 62 31.25 14.33 14.91
N SER A 63 31.88 13.82 13.82
CA SER A 63 33.06 14.40 13.22
C SER A 63 32.79 15.80 12.65
N LEU A 64 31.53 16.16 12.36
CA LEU A 64 31.17 17.50 11.88
C LEU A 64 31.51 18.60 12.89
N GLU A 65 31.38 18.30 14.18
CA GLU A 65 31.69 19.24 15.26
C GLU A 65 33.21 19.54 15.40
N MET A 66 34.04 18.60 14.85
CA MET A 66 35.49 18.73 14.86
C MET A 66 36.05 19.39 13.60
N MET A 67 35.20 19.60 12.57
CA MET A 67 35.62 20.20 11.30
C MET A 67 35.74 21.72 11.42
N THR A 68 36.76 22.28 10.77
CA THR A 68 36.90 23.72 10.62
C THR A 68 35.82 24.30 9.71
N SER A 69 35.55 25.58 9.81
CA SER A 69 34.58 26.26 8.94
C SER A 69 34.92 26.15 7.45
N GLU A 70 36.18 26.06 7.08
CA GLU A 70 36.63 25.84 5.71
C GLU A 70 36.33 24.42 5.23
N GLU A 71 36.57 23.42 6.07
CA GLU A 71 36.25 22.01 5.75
C GLU A 71 34.74 21.79 5.61
N VAL A 72 33.92 22.40 6.45
CA VAL A 72 32.46 22.40 6.37
C VAL A 72 31.99 23.05 5.06
N ALA A 73 32.54 24.20 4.69
CA ALA A 73 32.22 24.87 3.43
C ALA A 73 32.59 23.99 2.21
N ALA A 74 33.80 23.42 2.22
CA ALA A 74 34.25 22.52 1.15
C ALA A 74 33.36 21.27 1.06
N ALA A 75 32.92 20.71 2.18
CA ALA A 75 31.99 19.57 2.23
C ALA A 75 30.59 19.92 1.67
N ARG A 76 30.07 21.12 1.98
CA ARG A 76 28.82 21.62 1.41
C ARG A 76 28.91 21.79 -0.10
N THR A 77 29.97 22.35 -0.63
CA THR A 77 30.20 22.50 -2.06
C THR A 77 30.33 21.14 -2.75
N ARG A 78 31.08 20.21 -2.15
CA ARG A 78 31.21 18.82 -2.68
C ARG A 78 29.90 18.09 -2.78
N LEU A 79 28.98 18.29 -1.83
CA LEU A 79 27.65 17.69 -1.81
C LEU A 79 26.59 18.53 -2.58
N GLY A 80 26.99 19.70 -3.10
CA GLY A 80 26.11 20.63 -3.83
C GLY A 80 25.04 21.29 -2.96
N LEU A 81 25.28 21.38 -1.65
CA LEU A 81 24.37 21.97 -0.67
C LEU A 81 24.46 23.49 -0.59
N ASP A 82 25.48 24.08 -1.21
CA ASP A 82 25.74 25.52 -1.29
C ASP A 82 24.91 26.21 -2.39
N GLN A 83 24.29 25.44 -3.29
CA GLN A 83 23.49 25.95 -4.40
C GLN A 83 22.06 26.29 -3.96
N GLY A 84 21.39 27.19 -4.70
CA GLY A 84 19.98 27.48 -4.46
C GLY A 84 19.10 26.23 -4.60
N ILE A 85 18.06 26.12 -3.76
CA ILE A 85 17.19 24.93 -3.66
C ILE A 85 16.63 24.49 -5.03
N GLY A 86 16.23 25.46 -5.89
CA GLY A 86 15.73 25.15 -7.24
C GLY A 86 16.79 24.48 -8.12
N VAL A 87 18.05 24.93 -8.04
CA VAL A 87 19.17 24.33 -8.79
C VAL A 87 19.45 22.91 -8.32
N GLN A 88 19.42 22.70 -7.00
CA GLN A 88 19.59 21.37 -6.38
C GLN A 88 18.49 20.43 -6.88
N TYR A 89 17.21 20.88 -6.95
CA TYR A 89 16.10 20.07 -7.45
C TYR A 89 16.29 19.68 -8.91
N VAL A 90 16.57 20.68 -9.79
CA VAL A 90 16.76 20.41 -11.22
C VAL A 90 17.90 19.42 -11.45
N ARG A 91 19.02 19.59 -10.76
CA ARG A 91 20.17 18.68 -10.85
C ARG A 91 19.79 17.27 -10.39
N TRP A 92 19.15 17.15 -9.23
CA TRP A 92 18.67 15.88 -8.71
C TRP A 92 17.70 15.20 -9.68
N PHE A 93 16.69 15.94 -10.17
CA PHE A 93 15.69 15.42 -11.10
C PHE A 93 16.32 14.94 -12.42
N THR A 94 17.24 15.71 -12.97
CA THR A 94 17.98 15.34 -14.18
C THR A 94 18.77 14.04 -13.95
N ASN A 95 19.47 13.90 -12.84
CA ASN A 95 20.22 12.70 -12.51
C ASN A 95 19.29 11.47 -12.42
N VAL A 96 18.16 11.62 -11.71
CA VAL A 96 17.17 10.53 -11.55
C VAL A 96 16.60 10.08 -12.89
N VAL A 97 16.27 11.00 -13.79
CA VAL A 97 15.78 10.67 -15.15
C VAL A 97 16.83 9.89 -15.97
N HIS A 98 18.12 10.14 -15.72
CA HIS A 98 19.22 9.39 -16.35
C HIS A 98 19.59 8.09 -15.59
N GLY A 99 18.85 7.74 -14.51
CA GLY A 99 19.06 6.52 -13.73
C GLY A 99 20.11 6.63 -12.63
N ASP A 100 20.63 7.83 -12.37
CA ASP A 100 21.50 8.11 -11.22
C ASP A 100 20.64 8.57 -10.04
N PHE A 101 20.40 7.66 -9.11
CA PHE A 101 19.62 7.90 -7.89
C PHE A 101 20.45 8.51 -6.75
N GLY A 102 21.73 8.75 -6.98
CA GLY A 102 22.67 9.31 -6.03
C GLY A 102 23.14 8.33 -4.96
N LEU A 103 23.90 8.89 -4.00
CA LEU A 103 24.44 8.15 -2.85
C LEU A 103 23.59 8.43 -1.61
N SER A 104 23.35 7.40 -0.81
CA SER A 104 22.87 7.53 0.55
C SER A 104 23.97 8.12 1.42
N LEU A 105 23.65 9.16 2.15
CA LEU A 105 24.60 9.83 3.05
C LEU A 105 24.89 8.96 4.28
N LYS A 106 23.86 8.30 4.83
CA LYS A 106 23.97 7.42 6.00
C LYS A 106 24.72 6.13 5.69
N TYR A 107 24.37 5.44 4.60
CA TYR A 107 24.93 4.13 4.27
C TYR A 107 26.19 4.20 3.40
N ARG A 108 26.54 5.37 2.85
CA ARG A 108 27.71 5.63 1.99
C ARG A 108 27.79 4.72 0.78
N GLN A 109 26.64 4.36 0.22
CA GLN A 109 26.52 3.50 -0.97
C GLN A 109 25.38 3.97 -1.87
N PRO A 110 25.31 3.51 -3.14
CA PRO A 110 24.24 3.89 -4.04
C PRO A 110 22.86 3.60 -3.44
N VAL A 111 21.93 4.56 -3.56
CA VAL A 111 20.57 4.49 -2.99
C VAL A 111 19.87 3.19 -3.36
N MET A 112 19.96 2.74 -4.63
CA MET A 112 19.30 1.53 -5.08
C MET A 112 19.87 0.24 -4.43
N ASN A 113 21.11 0.25 -3.99
CA ASN A 113 21.69 -0.91 -3.28
C ASN A 113 21.12 -1.04 -1.87
N VAL A 114 20.70 0.09 -1.27
CA VAL A 114 20.03 0.09 0.03
C VAL A 114 18.58 -0.34 -0.10
N ILE A 115 17.86 0.17 -1.11
CA ILE A 115 16.40 -0.02 -1.25
C ILE A 115 16.05 -1.42 -1.77
N LYS A 116 16.75 -1.90 -2.82
CA LYS A 116 16.41 -3.17 -3.49
C LYS A 116 16.19 -4.37 -2.56
N PRO A 117 17.08 -4.65 -1.58
CA PRO A 117 16.88 -5.78 -0.67
C PRO A 117 15.63 -5.68 0.21
N LEU A 118 15.15 -4.45 0.46
CA LEU A 118 14.08 -4.16 1.40
C LEU A 118 12.69 -4.18 0.76
N ILE A 119 12.59 -3.89 -0.54
CA ILE A 119 11.31 -3.88 -1.29
C ILE A 119 10.58 -5.23 -1.12
N GLY A 120 11.30 -6.34 -1.28
CA GLY A 120 10.71 -7.67 -1.17
C GLY A 120 10.07 -7.93 0.20
N ASN A 121 10.70 -7.47 1.28
CA ASN A 121 10.19 -7.65 2.63
C ASN A 121 8.87 -6.90 2.83
N THR A 122 8.80 -5.63 2.42
CA THR A 122 7.56 -4.84 2.50
C THR A 122 6.44 -5.42 1.65
N LEU A 123 6.74 -5.84 0.41
CA LEU A 123 5.74 -6.42 -0.49
C LEU A 123 5.19 -7.75 0.03
N VAL A 124 6.05 -8.60 0.60
CA VAL A 124 5.63 -9.88 1.18
C VAL A 124 4.79 -9.65 2.43
N LEU A 125 5.25 -8.80 3.36
CA LEU A 125 4.51 -8.48 4.59
C LEU A 125 3.15 -7.85 4.26
N GLY A 126 3.15 -6.79 3.46
CA GLY A 126 1.94 -6.07 3.05
C GLY A 126 0.99 -6.93 2.23
N GLY A 127 1.52 -7.71 1.29
CA GLY A 127 0.73 -8.60 0.43
C GLY A 127 0.03 -9.72 1.21
N ILE A 128 0.75 -10.39 2.11
CA ILE A 128 0.14 -11.43 2.97
C ILE A 128 -0.90 -10.81 3.88
N ALA A 129 -0.57 -9.70 4.56
CA ALA A 129 -1.53 -9.00 5.41
C ALA A 129 -2.79 -8.62 4.64
N TYR A 130 -2.64 -8.04 3.44
CA TYR A 130 -3.74 -7.64 2.59
C TYR A 130 -4.69 -8.79 2.23
N ILE A 131 -4.12 -9.92 1.78
CA ILE A 131 -4.91 -11.10 1.43
C ILE A 131 -5.67 -11.64 2.65
N VAL A 132 -4.98 -11.77 3.80
CA VAL A 132 -5.59 -12.31 5.03
C VAL A 132 -6.66 -11.37 5.57
N ILE A 133 -6.44 -10.05 5.55
CA ILE A 133 -7.44 -9.06 5.97
C ILE A 133 -8.74 -9.25 5.19
N PHE A 134 -8.69 -9.31 3.86
CA PHE A 134 -9.90 -9.40 3.05
C PHE A 134 -10.58 -10.77 3.12
N ILE A 135 -9.82 -11.86 3.22
CA ILE A 135 -10.41 -13.19 3.47
C ILE A 135 -11.17 -13.19 4.79
N LEU A 136 -10.54 -12.75 5.89
CA LEU A 136 -11.17 -12.70 7.20
C LEU A 136 -12.34 -11.71 7.25
N ALA A 137 -12.22 -10.56 6.59
CA ALA A 137 -13.28 -9.56 6.52
C ALA A 137 -14.54 -10.11 5.84
N VAL A 138 -14.40 -10.83 4.72
CA VAL A 138 -15.51 -11.49 4.03
C VAL A 138 -16.14 -12.59 4.90
N LEU A 139 -15.32 -13.42 5.55
CA LEU A 139 -15.80 -14.48 6.44
C LEU A 139 -16.59 -13.92 7.61
N ILE A 140 -16.06 -12.89 8.29
CA ILE A 140 -16.73 -12.21 9.40
C ILE A 140 -18.03 -11.54 8.92
N ALA A 141 -18.00 -10.87 7.76
CA ALA A 141 -19.17 -10.22 7.19
C ALA A 141 -20.30 -11.21 6.90
N ILE A 142 -19.99 -12.35 6.29
CA ILE A 142 -20.96 -13.43 6.02
C ILE A 142 -21.48 -14.01 7.33
N PHE A 143 -20.60 -14.28 8.30
CA PHE A 143 -20.98 -14.81 9.60
C PHE A 143 -21.93 -13.86 10.35
N CYS A 144 -21.61 -12.58 10.41
CA CYS A 144 -22.45 -11.55 11.02
C CYS A 144 -23.79 -11.41 10.29
N THR A 145 -23.80 -11.46 8.96
CA THR A 145 -25.07 -11.42 8.17
C THR A 145 -25.94 -12.64 8.40
N LEU A 146 -25.33 -13.83 8.62
CA LEU A 146 -26.10 -15.03 8.99
C LEU A 146 -26.84 -14.88 10.32
N HIS A 147 -26.21 -14.18 11.27
CA HIS A 147 -26.70 -13.97 12.61
C HIS A 147 -27.19 -12.53 12.85
N GLU A 148 -27.66 -11.86 11.78
CA GLU A 148 -28.14 -10.47 11.81
C GLU A 148 -29.11 -10.27 12.99
N ASP A 149 -28.90 -9.17 13.75
CA ASP A 149 -29.64 -8.77 14.95
C ASP A 149 -29.56 -9.71 16.17
N GLN A 150 -28.82 -10.80 16.08
CA GLN A 150 -28.53 -11.65 17.23
C GLN A 150 -27.43 -11.05 18.13
N TRP A 151 -27.35 -11.52 19.36
CA TRP A 151 -26.35 -11.04 20.34
C TRP A 151 -24.91 -11.22 19.86
N ILE A 152 -24.61 -12.30 19.10
CA ILE A 152 -23.29 -12.60 18.55
C ILE A 152 -22.86 -11.54 17.54
N ASP A 153 -23.75 -11.18 16.59
CA ASP A 153 -23.49 -10.13 15.62
C ASP A 153 -23.22 -8.78 16.31
N ARG A 154 -24.06 -8.43 17.29
CA ARG A 154 -23.86 -7.20 18.09
C ARG A 154 -22.55 -7.22 18.88
N LEU A 155 -22.16 -8.36 19.44
CA LEU A 155 -20.91 -8.50 20.17
C LEU A 155 -19.70 -8.33 19.26
N ILE A 156 -19.68 -9.01 18.10
CA ILE A 156 -18.60 -8.90 17.12
C ILE A 156 -18.47 -7.45 16.61
N CYS A 157 -19.59 -6.79 16.30
CA CYS A 157 -19.57 -5.39 15.89
C CYS A 157 -19.04 -4.46 16.99
N LYS A 158 -19.43 -4.66 18.26
CA LYS A 158 -18.91 -3.87 19.39
C LYS A 158 -17.42 -4.08 19.62
N ILE A 159 -16.97 -5.35 19.64
CA ILE A 159 -15.54 -5.68 19.76
C ILE A 159 -14.76 -5.10 18.59
N GLY A 160 -15.26 -5.26 17.38
CA GLY A 160 -14.62 -4.73 16.18
C GLY A 160 -14.50 -3.21 16.20
N THR A 161 -15.54 -2.51 16.66
CA THR A 161 -15.49 -1.05 16.81
C THR A 161 -14.45 -0.64 17.86
N ALA A 162 -14.42 -1.28 19.02
CA ALA A 162 -13.43 -0.99 20.05
C ALA A 162 -12.00 -1.30 19.58
N ALA A 163 -11.81 -2.43 18.88
CA ALA A 163 -10.53 -2.86 18.34
C ALA A 163 -10.00 -1.93 17.24
N TYR A 164 -10.88 -1.35 16.44
CA TYR A 164 -10.50 -0.38 15.40
C TYR A 164 -9.85 0.89 15.96
N TYR A 165 -10.24 1.32 17.15
CA TYR A 165 -9.65 2.51 17.80
C TYR A 165 -8.34 2.22 18.54
N VAL A 166 -7.88 0.96 18.60
CA VAL A 166 -6.59 0.63 19.19
C VAL A 166 -5.46 1.06 18.23
N PRO A 167 -4.54 1.96 18.63
CA PRO A 167 -3.45 2.38 17.76
C PRO A 167 -2.53 1.20 17.41
N ALA A 168 -2.19 1.05 16.12
CA ALA A 168 -1.34 -0.03 15.63
C ALA A 168 0.01 -0.10 16.34
N PHE A 169 0.67 1.06 16.54
CA PHE A 169 1.96 1.12 17.22
C PHE A 169 1.86 0.65 18.68
N TRP A 170 0.81 1.03 19.39
CA TRP A 170 0.58 0.60 20.77
C TRP A 170 0.35 -0.91 20.85
N LEU A 171 -0.50 -1.44 19.99
CA LEU A 171 -0.72 -2.89 19.89
C LEU A 171 0.59 -3.62 19.59
N GLY A 172 1.42 -3.11 18.67
CA GLY A 172 2.73 -3.67 18.37
C GLY A 172 3.63 -3.77 19.59
N VAL A 173 3.75 -2.68 20.36
CA VAL A 173 4.55 -2.66 21.58
C VAL A 173 4.02 -3.65 22.63
N VAL A 174 2.71 -3.72 22.82
CA VAL A 174 2.09 -4.68 23.76
C VAL A 174 2.37 -6.12 23.33
N LEU A 175 2.24 -6.45 22.05
CA LEU A 175 2.55 -7.80 21.55
C LEU A 175 4.04 -8.15 21.69
N ILE A 176 4.95 -7.21 21.44
CA ILE A 176 6.38 -7.41 21.69
C ILE A 176 6.62 -7.73 23.18
N LEU A 177 6.08 -6.93 24.08
CA LEU A 177 6.26 -7.14 25.53
C LEU A 177 5.74 -8.52 25.98
N ILE A 178 4.57 -8.93 25.52
CA ILE A 178 3.96 -10.19 25.93
C ILE A 178 4.66 -11.37 25.25
N PHE A 179 4.70 -11.40 23.91
CA PHE A 179 5.05 -12.61 23.18
C PHE A 179 6.54 -12.73 22.87
N SER A 180 7.27 -11.62 22.84
CA SER A 180 8.71 -11.65 22.62
C SER A 180 9.48 -11.56 23.91
N VAL A 181 9.22 -10.56 24.77
CA VAL A 181 10.02 -10.32 25.98
C VAL A 181 9.64 -11.28 27.09
N ASN A 182 8.33 -11.43 27.41
CA ASN A 182 7.92 -12.25 28.54
C ASN A 182 7.86 -13.75 28.20
N LEU A 183 7.31 -14.10 27.04
CA LEU A 183 7.10 -15.50 26.65
C LEU A 183 8.24 -16.07 25.79
N GLY A 184 9.04 -15.22 25.13
CA GLY A 184 10.13 -15.67 24.25
C GLY A 184 9.67 -16.48 23.01
N TRP A 185 8.40 -16.34 22.61
CA TRP A 185 7.85 -17.14 21.51
C TRP A 185 8.25 -16.64 20.14
N PHE A 186 8.33 -15.33 19.99
CA PHE A 186 8.61 -14.65 18.71
C PHE A 186 9.71 -13.60 18.86
N PRO A 187 10.45 -13.32 17.77
CA PRO A 187 11.43 -12.23 17.76
C PRO A 187 10.77 -10.86 18.00
N SER A 188 11.50 -9.96 18.66
CA SER A 188 11.02 -8.60 18.93
C SER A 188 11.20 -7.64 17.76
N SER A 189 12.16 -7.92 16.88
CA SER A 189 12.56 -6.99 15.80
C SER A 189 13.23 -7.71 14.64
N GLY A 190 13.36 -6.99 13.49
CA GLY A 190 14.00 -7.49 12.30
C GLY A 190 13.12 -8.34 11.40
N ALA A 191 13.57 -8.62 10.18
CA ALA A 191 12.88 -9.48 9.22
C ALA A 191 13.40 -10.92 9.23
N TYR A 192 14.57 -11.15 9.83
CA TYR A 192 15.24 -12.43 10.03
C TYR A 192 16.43 -12.26 10.97
N ASP A 193 16.94 -13.36 11.52
CA ASP A 193 18.16 -13.39 12.34
C ASP A 193 19.41 -13.26 11.45
N VAL A 194 20.51 -12.74 12.02
CA VAL A 194 21.78 -12.59 11.32
C VAL A 194 22.25 -13.93 10.74
N GLY A 195 22.50 -13.95 9.44
CA GLY A 195 22.91 -15.16 8.71
C GLY A 195 21.77 -16.10 8.33
N MET A 196 20.51 -15.78 8.65
CA MET A 196 19.33 -16.60 8.36
C MET A 196 18.40 -16.00 7.31
N ALA A 197 18.91 -15.10 6.46
CA ALA A 197 18.10 -14.42 5.45
C ALA A 197 17.41 -15.38 4.46
N ASP A 198 17.98 -16.53 4.17
CA ASP A 198 17.43 -17.53 3.24
C ASP A 198 16.50 -18.55 3.93
N SER A 199 16.41 -18.53 5.27
CA SER A 199 15.55 -19.43 6.01
C SER A 199 14.10 -18.94 6.03
N ILE A 200 13.23 -19.60 5.26
CA ILE A 200 11.78 -19.29 5.23
C ILE A 200 11.16 -19.40 6.63
N GLY A 201 11.50 -20.43 7.40
CA GLY A 201 10.98 -20.63 8.75
C GLY A 201 11.36 -19.49 9.71
N ASN A 202 12.60 -18.98 9.60
CA ASN A 202 13.06 -17.85 10.39
C ASN A 202 12.31 -16.57 9.99
N ARG A 203 12.21 -16.27 8.70
CA ARG A 203 11.44 -15.14 8.18
C ARG A 203 9.97 -15.18 8.62
N MET A 204 9.34 -16.34 8.58
CA MET A 204 7.95 -16.50 9.03
C MET A 204 7.78 -16.15 10.49
N LYS A 205 8.70 -16.58 11.38
CA LYS A 205 8.67 -16.23 12.82
C LYS A 205 8.72 -14.72 13.03
N HIS A 206 9.58 -14.01 12.30
CA HIS A 206 9.70 -12.56 12.37
C HIS A 206 8.47 -11.82 11.82
N MET A 207 7.73 -12.42 10.90
CA MET A 207 6.52 -11.83 10.31
C MET A 207 5.27 -11.97 11.17
N ILE A 208 5.18 -12.94 12.08
CA ILE A 208 3.94 -13.26 12.79
C ILE A 208 3.41 -12.04 13.56
N LEU A 209 4.19 -11.43 14.43
CA LEU A 209 3.74 -10.28 15.23
C LEU A 209 3.40 -9.06 14.36
N PRO A 210 4.24 -8.64 13.38
CA PRO A 210 3.88 -7.62 12.41
C PRO A 210 2.57 -7.91 11.67
N LEU A 211 2.36 -9.13 11.19
CA LEU A 211 1.13 -9.54 10.50
C LEU A 211 -0.10 -9.44 11.41
N VAL A 212 0.01 -9.90 12.66
CA VAL A 212 -1.11 -9.81 13.61
C VAL A 212 -1.52 -8.35 13.84
N VAL A 213 -0.55 -7.44 13.99
CA VAL A 213 -0.86 -6.00 14.15
C VAL A 213 -1.53 -5.45 12.91
N MET A 214 -0.98 -5.71 11.72
CA MET A 214 -1.56 -5.24 10.46
C MET A 214 -2.98 -5.75 10.25
N ILE A 215 -3.19 -7.05 10.46
CA ILE A 215 -4.49 -7.67 10.30
C ILE A 215 -5.49 -7.07 11.29
N PHE A 216 -5.13 -7.01 12.56
CA PHE A 216 -6.01 -6.51 13.62
C PHE A 216 -6.43 -5.05 13.39
N SER A 217 -5.49 -4.18 12.97
CA SER A 217 -5.74 -2.77 12.77
C SER A 217 -6.66 -2.46 11.58
N HIS A 218 -6.71 -3.31 10.56
CA HIS A 218 -7.47 -3.05 9.33
C HIS A 218 -8.72 -3.92 9.18
N LEU A 219 -8.72 -5.14 9.75
CA LEU A 219 -9.75 -6.15 9.58
C LEU A 219 -11.16 -5.62 9.89
N TRP A 220 -11.32 -4.96 11.03
CA TRP A 220 -12.63 -4.56 11.55
C TRP A 220 -13.32 -3.52 10.67
N TYR A 221 -12.55 -2.59 10.13
CA TYR A 221 -13.06 -1.57 9.21
C TYR A 221 -13.63 -2.20 7.93
N TYR A 222 -12.85 -3.09 7.29
CA TYR A 222 -13.28 -3.76 6.07
C TYR A 222 -14.37 -4.80 6.32
N ALA A 223 -14.32 -5.52 7.42
CA ALA A 223 -15.39 -6.45 7.80
C ALA A 223 -16.72 -5.73 7.97
N TYR A 224 -16.73 -4.55 8.59
CA TYR A 224 -17.93 -3.72 8.75
C TYR A 224 -18.45 -3.20 7.41
N MET A 225 -17.58 -2.68 6.55
CA MET A 225 -17.96 -2.20 5.21
C MET A 225 -18.60 -3.33 4.38
N ILE A 226 -17.96 -4.50 4.35
CA ILE A 226 -18.43 -5.66 3.57
C ILE A 226 -19.73 -6.21 4.17
N ARG A 227 -19.86 -6.28 5.52
CA ARG A 227 -21.09 -6.68 6.19
C ARG A 227 -22.29 -5.81 5.76
N ASN A 228 -22.12 -4.49 5.72
CA ASN A 228 -23.19 -3.60 5.29
C ASN A 228 -23.62 -3.89 3.85
N LYS A 229 -22.69 -4.18 2.95
CA LYS A 229 -23.01 -4.59 1.57
C LYS A 229 -23.78 -5.91 1.50
N PHE A 230 -23.43 -6.88 2.35
CA PHE A 230 -24.22 -8.11 2.45
C PHE A 230 -25.62 -7.86 3.01
N LEU A 231 -25.78 -6.96 3.99
CA LEU A 231 -27.08 -6.60 4.54
C LEU A 231 -27.98 -5.91 3.51
N ASP A 232 -27.42 -5.03 2.68
CA ASP A 232 -28.14 -4.43 1.56
C ASP A 232 -28.57 -5.49 0.54
N GLU A 233 -27.70 -6.46 0.25
CA GLU A 233 -27.94 -7.49 -0.74
C GLU A 233 -29.02 -8.51 -0.31
N VAL A 234 -29.05 -8.90 0.97
CA VAL A 234 -30.04 -9.88 1.46
C VAL A 234 -31.48 -9.35 1.50
N ARG A 235 -31.67 -8.03 1.34
CA ARG A 235 -32.98 -7.39 1.29
C ARG A 235 -33.57 -7.28 -0.13
N LYS A 236 -32.84 -7.73 -1.16
CA LYS A 236 -33.28 -7.68 -2.55
C LYS A 236 -34.31 -8.77 -2.89
N ASP A 237 -35.18 -8.49 -3.86
CA ASP A 237 -36.30 -9.37 -4.24
C ASP A 237 -35.87 -10.77 -4.68
N TYR A 238 -34.71 -10.92 -5.35
CA TYR A 238 -34.22 -12.24 -5.74
C TYR A 238 -33.89 -13.13 -4.54
N VAL A 239 -33.52 -12.55 -3.40
CA VAL A 239 -33.28 -13.27 -2.14
C VAL A 239 -34.61 -13.76 -1.56
N LEU A 240 -35.64 -12.93 -1.61
CA LEU A 240 -36.98 -13.31 -1.21
C LEU A 240 -37.48 -14.49 -2.07
N LEU A 241 -37.30 -14.42 -3.39
CA LEU A 241 -37.63 -15.52 -4.32
C LEU A 241 -36.82 -16.76 -4.01
N ALA A 242 -35.53 -16.67 -3.65
CA ALA A 242 -34.72 -17.81 -3.29
C ALA A 242 -35.23 -18.48 -1.99
N ARG A 243 -35.65 -17.67 -1.01
CA ARG A 243 -36.26 -18.16 0.24
C ARG A 243 -37.60 -18.89 -0.02
N SER A 244 -38.45 -18.33 -0.87
CA SER A 244 -39.74 -18.97 -1.22
C SER A 244 -39.56 -20.30 -1.94
N LYS A 245 -38.42 -20.51 -2.63
CA LYS A 245 -37.98 -21.82 -3.21
C LYS A 245 -37.37 -22.77 -2.18
N GLY A 246 -37.36 -22.45 -0.88
CA GLY A 246 -36.86 -23.30 0.19
C GLY A 246 -35.32 -23.34 0.34
N LEU A 247 -34.58 -22.40 -0.26
CA LEU A 247 -33.13 -22.34 -0.09
C LEU A 247 -32.75 -21.85 1.31
N SER A 248 -31.79 -22.53 1.95
CA SER A 248 -31.28 -22.11 3.26
C SER A 248 -30.53 -20.76 3.22
N LYS A 249 -30.61 -19.98 4.28
CA LYS A 249 -29.95 -18.66 4.40
C LYS A 249 -28.45 -18.76 4.07
N ARG A 250 -27.77 -19.81 4.55
CA ARG A 250 -26.36 -20.07 4.26
C ARG A 250 -26.10 -20.25 2.76
N LYS A 251 -26.90 -21.06 2.07
CA LYS A 251 -26.76 -21.30 0.63
C LYS A 251 -27.01 -20.03 -0.19
N ILE A 252 -27.98 -19.21 0.22
CA ILE A 252 -28.28 -17.93 -0.43
C ILE A 252 -27.09 -16.99 -0.30
N LEU A 253 -26.52 -16.81 0.89
CA LEU A 253 -25.39 -15.92 1.12
C LEU A 253 -24.15 -16.35 0.32
N TRP A 254 -23.74 -17.63 0.41
CA TRP A 254 -22.53 -18.09 -0.25
C TRP A 254 -22.64 -18.17 -1.78
N LYS A 255 -23.80 -18.61 -2.31
CA LYS A 255 -23.94 -18.88 -3.74
C LYS A 255 -24.51 -17.69 -4.53
N HIS A 256 -25.40 -16.90 -3.92
CA HIS A 256 -26.09 -15.82 -4.62
C HIS A 256 -25.60 -14.43 -4.18
N CYS A 257 -25.64 -14.13 -2.87
CA CYS A 257 -25.25 -12.80 -2.39
C CYS A 257 -23.76 -12.52 -2.59
N LEU A 258 -22.87 -13.46 -2.23
CA LEU A 258 -21.42 -13.28 -2.39
C LEU A 258 -21.06 -12.94 -3.84
N ARG A 259 -21.64 -13.64 -4.81
CA ARG A 259 -21.38 -13.37 -6.23
C ARG A 259 -21.78 -11.94 -6.64
N ASN A 260 -22.89 -11.44 -6.10
CA ASN A 260 -23.38 -10.11 -6.43
C ASN A 260 -22.64 -9.00 -5.65
N VAL A 261 -22.10 -9.31 -4.46
CA VAL A 261 -21.32 -8.37 -3.64
C VAL A 261 -19.83 -8.32 -4.07
N MET A 262 -19.34 -9.39 -4.76
CA MET A 262 -17.93 -9.46 -5.19
C MET A 262 -17.42 -8.24 -5.95
N PRO A 263 -18.14 -7.65 -6.92
CA PRO A 263 -17.66 -6.44 -7.57
C PRO A 263 -17.42 -5.30 -6.58
N THR A 264 -18.32 -5.13 -5.61
CA THR A 264 -18.15 -4.10 -4.56
C THR A 264 -16.98 -4.42 -3.63
N ILE A 265 -16.77 -5.71 -3.28
CA ILE A 265 -15.59 -6.12 -2.47
C ILE A 265 -14.30 -5.77 -3.21
N VAL A 266 -14.21 -6.07 -4.51
CA VAL A 266 -13.04 -5.71 -5.33
C VAL A 266 -12.84 -4.21 -5.40
N SER A 267 -13.93 -3.41 -5.48
CA SER A 267 -13.83 -1.95 -5.40
C SER A 267 -13.27 -1.47 -4.06
N ILE A 268 -13.75 -2.05 -2.94
CA ILE A 268 -13.22 -1.76 -1.61
C ILE A 268 -11.73 -2.14 -1.53
N MET A 269 -11.36 -3.30 -2.05
CA MET A 269 -9.97 -3.72 -2.15
C MET A 269 -9.12 -2.71 -2.93
N ALA A 270 -9.59 -2.26 -4.09
CA ALA A 270 -8.87 -1.29 -4.90
C ALA A 270 -8.54 0.01 -4.14
N VAL A 271 -9.53 0.54 -3.44
CA VAL A 271 -9.39 1.79 -2.68
C VAL A 271 -8.57 1.60 -1.39
N SER A 272 -8.50 0.37 -0.87
CA SER A 272 -7.81 0.08 0.40
C SER A 272 -6.29 -0.02 0.29
N VAL A 273 -5.75 -0.19 -0.92
CA VAL A 273 -4.29 -0.38 -1.12
C VAL A 273 -3.45 0.72 -0.46
N PRO A 274 -3.70 2.03 -0.68
CA PRO A 274 -2.92 3.08 -0.01
C PRO A 274 -3.02 3.03 1.51
N HIS A 275 -4.21 2.70 2.04
CA HIS A 275 -4.45 2.63 3.47
C HIS A 275 -3.67 1.49 4.14
N VAL A 276 -3.69 0.30 3.55
CA VAL A 276 -2.93 -0.86 4.07
C VAL A 276 -1.42 -0.64 3.91
N THR A 277 -0.98 -0.08 2.77
CA THR A 277 0.44 0.25 2.54
C THR A 277 0.93 1.31 3.53
N GLY A 278 0.13 2.33 3.84
CA GLY A 278 0.46 3.30 4.91
C GLY A 278 0.61 2.64 6.28
N GLY A 279 -0.18 1.60 6.57
CA GLY A 279 -0.10 0.80 7.79
C GLY A 279 1.21 0.01 7.91
N THR A 280 1.80 -0.45 6.79
CA THR A 280 3.09 -1.18 6.84
C THR A 280 4.20 -0.30 7.39
N VAL A 281 4.26 0.98 7.04
CA VAL A 281 5.28 1.92 7.53
C VAL A 281 5.33 1.95 9.06
N THR A 282 4.16 2.10 9.71
CA THR A 282 4.07 2.13 11.18
C THR A 282 4.52 0.80 11.80
N VAL A 283 4.08 -0.31 11.23
CA VAL A 283 4.41 -1.65 11.74
C VAL A 283 5.90 -1.96 11.53
N GLU A 284 6.44 -1.66 10.35
CA GLU A 284 7.86 -1.83 10.06
C GLU A 284 8.74 -1.01 11.03
N ALA A 285 8.35 0.23 11.33
CA ALA A 285 9.08 1.07 12.27
C ALA A 285 9.03 0.52 13.71
N VAL A 286 7.88 0.05 14.18
CA VAL A 286 7.71 -0.50 15.55
C VAL A 286 8.53 -1.79 15.74
N PHE A 287 8.51 -2.69 14.74
CA PHE A 287 9.22 -3.95 14.80
C PHE A 287 10.65 -3.86 14.26
N ASN A 288 11.12 -2.65 13.90
CA ASN A 288 12.39 -2.48 13.17
C ASN A 288 12.52 -3.51 12.04
N TYR A 289 11.40 -3.78 11.36
CA TYR A 289 11.33 -4.74 10.27
C TYR A 289 12.04 -4.15 9.04
N ALA A 290 12.95 -4.91 8.45
CA ALA A 290 13.78 -4.45 7.35
C ALA A 290 12.96 -4.28 6.06
N GLY A 291 12.21 -3.19 5.96
CA GLY A 291 11.37 -2.81 4.84
C GLY A 291 11.59 -1.35 4.40
N ILE A 292 10.99 -0.98 3.27
CA ILE A 292 11.10 0.37 2.71
C ILE A 292 10.35 1.42 3.56
N GLY A 293 9.27 1.02 4.25
CA GLY A 293 8.56 1.93 5.14
C GLY A 293 9.39 2.35 6.35
N ASN A 294 10.11 1.41 6.99
CA ASN A 294 11.05 1.73 8.05
C ASN A 294 12.23 2.57 7.52
N LEU A 295 12.71 2.25 6.32
CA LEU A 295 13.77 2.99 5.66
C LEU A 295 13.39 4.46 5.44
N ALA A 296 12.15 4.76 5.03
CA ALA A 296 11.65 6.12 4.88
C ALA A 296 11.73 6.91 6.20
N VAL A 297 11.29 6.29 7.30
CA VAL A 297 11.34 6.90 8.64
C VAL A 297 12.79 7.18 9.07
N GLU A 298 13.67 6.20 8.87
CA GLU A 298 15.10 6.37 9.17
C GLU A 298 15.75 7.46 8.31
N SER A 299 15.48 7.46 7.00
CA SER A 299 16.03 8.44 6.08
C SER A 299 15.60 9.87 6.43
N ALA A 300 14.35 10.03 6.84
CA ALA A 300 13.84 11.32 7.34
C ALA A 300 14.55 11.74 8.62
N LYS A 301 14.69 10.83 9.58
CA LYS A 301 15.34 11.07 10.87
C LYS A 301 16.81 11.49 10.73
N TYR A 302 17.52 10.89 9.79
CA TYR A 302 18.93 11.14 9.55
C TYR A 302 19.20 12.14 8.41
N HIS A 303 18.17 12.81 7.88
CA HIS A 303 18.29 13.79 6.78
C HIS A 303 19.00 13.25 5.52
N ASP A 304 18.85 11.95 5.25
CA ASP A 304 19.35 11.34 4.03
C ASP A 304 18.38 11.61 2.87
N TYR A 305 18.50 12.81 2.30
CA TYR A 305 17.53 13.32 1.33
C TYR A 305 17.45 12.48 0.06
N ASN A 306 18.60 12.00 -0.47
CA ASN A 306 18.59 11.17 -1.68
C ASN A 306 17.83 9.88 -1.43
N LEU A 307 18.12 9.22 -0.31
CA LEU A 307 17.48 7.96 0.07
C LEU A 307 15.98 8.17 0.33
N LEU A 308 15.62 9.20 1.12
CA LEU A 308 14.23 9.53 1.44
C LEU A 308 13.39 9.79 0.17
N MET A 309 13.92 10.61 -0.75
CA MET A 309 13.19 10.97 -1.96
C MET A 309 12.91 9.76 -2.85
N ILE A 310 13.93 8.94 -3.09
CA ILE A 310 13.78 7.76 -3.96
C ILE A 310 12.88 6.72 -3.29
N ASP A 311 13.00 6.52 -1.98
CA ASP A 311 12.15 5.60 -1.23
C ASP A 311 10.67 6.00 -1.28
N VAL A 312 10.37 7.28 -1.04
CA VAL A 312 8.99 7.81 -1.14
C VAL A 312 8.45 7.72 -2.56
N LEU A 313 9.28 7.98 -3.59
CA LEU A 313 8.85 7.83 -4.98
C LEU A 313 8.56 6.37 -5.35
N ILE A 314 9.41 5.42 -4.92
CA ILE A 314 9.18 3.99 -5.14
C ILE A 314 7.89 3.54 -4.43
N THR A 315 7.70 3.95 -3.18
CA THR A 315 6.47 3.65 -2.42
C THR A 315 5.24 4.23 -3.11
N GLY A 316 5.29 5.49 -3.53
CA GLY A 316 4.23 6.15 -4.28
C GLY A 316 3.93 5.46 -5.61
N PHE A 317 4.96 5.02 -6.34
CA PHE A 317 4.82 4.26 -7.57
C PHE A 317 4.13 2.90 -7.33
N ILE A 318 4.55 2.15 -6.29
CA ILE A 318 3.95 0.85 -5.92
C ILE A 318 2.46 1.03 -5.58
N VAL A 319 2.13 2.04 -4.77
CA VAL A 319 0.74 2.36 -4.38
C VAL A 319 -0.09 2.72 -5.60
N PHE A 320 0.43 3.58 -6.48
CA PHE A 320 -0.29 3.98 -7.70
C PHE A 320 -0.50 2.78 -8.63
N LEU A 321 0.55 1.99 -8.88
CA LEU A 321 0.47 0.81 -9.74
C LEU A 321 -0.54 -0.21 -9.21
N SER A 322 -0.51 -0.48 -7.91
CA SER A 322 -1.44 -1.39 -7.24
C SER A 322 -2.88 -0.91 -7.36
N SER A 323 -3.12 0.39 -7.13
CA SER A 323 -4.44 1.01 -7.31
C SER A 323 -4.91 0.95 -8.76
N PHE A 324 -4.00 1.16 -9.72
CA PHE A 324 -4.30 1.05 -11.14
C PHE A 324 -4.73 -0.37 -11.53
N VAL A 325 -3.97 -1.39 -11.09
CA VAL A 325 -4.31 -2.80 -11.34
C VAL A 325 -5.67 -3.14 -10.75
N ALA A 326 -5.91 -2.74 -9.49
CA ALA A 326 -7.16 -3.01 -8.80
C ALA A 326 -8.36 -2.32 -9.49
N GLN A 327 -8.22 -1.07 -9.95
CA GLN A 327 -9.26 -0.39 -10.72
C GLN A 327 -9.52 -1.08 -12.06
N THR A 328 -8.47 -1.51 -12.76
CA THR A 328 -8.61 -2.22 -14.05
C THR A 328 -9.37 -3.53 -13.88
N VAL A 329 -9.05 -4.30 -12.83
CA VAL A 329 -9.77 -5.54 -12.48
C VAL A 329 -11.23 -5.23 -12.16
N ASN A 330 -11.50 -4.17 -11.41
CA ASN A 330 -12.85 -3.77 -11.07
C ASN A 330 -13.70 -3.39 -12.29
N GLU A 331 -13.13 -2.65 -13.25
CA GLU A 331 -13.80 -2.29 -14.51
C GLU A 331 -14.15 -3.51 -15.36
N GLU A 332 -13.35 -4.58 -15.30
CA GLU A 332 -13.67 -5.82 -16.02
C GLU A 332 -14.75 -6.66 -15.31
N ILE A 333 -14.80 -6.61 -13.97
CA ILE A 333 -15.79 -7.32 -13.16
C ILE A 333 -17.15 -6.62 -13.20
N ASP A 334 -17.17 -5.28 -13.10
CA ASP A 334 -18.40 -4.47 -13.18
C ASP A 334 -18.34 -3.47 -14.34
N PRO A 335 -18.88 -3.84 -15.52
CA PRO A 335 -18.90 -2.95 -16.69
C PRO A 335 -19.67 -1.63 -16.49
N ARG A 336 -20.53 -1.53 -15.46
CA ARG A 336 -21.30 -0.32 -15.16
C ARG A 336 -20.41 0.81 -14.65
N MET A 337 -19.27 0.48 -14.06
CA MET A 337 -18.26 1.44 -13.65
C MET A 337 -17.57 2.14 -14.81
N LYS A 338 -17.56 1.51 -16.01
CA LYS A 338 -17.00 2.12 -17.25
C LYS A 338 -17.77 3.35 -17.72
N ASP A 339 -19.06 3.45 -17.42
CA ASP A 339 -19.93 4.54 -17.88
C ASP A 339 -19.95 5.72 -16.90
N SER A 340 -19.55 5.56 -15.66
CA SER A 340 -19.55 6.62 -14.65
C SER A 340 -18.40 7.62 -14.83
N GLU A 341 -17.23 7.19 -15.32
CA GLU A 341 -16.09 8.08 -15.59
C GLU A 341 -16.32 9.01 -16.80
N VAL A 342 -17.20 8.62 -17.74
CA VAL A 342 -17.52 9.45 -18.92
C VAL A 342 -18.41 10.65 -18.58
N ARG A 343 -19.05 10.67 -17.38
CA ARG A 343 -19.97 11.75 -16.98
C ARG A 343 -19.37 12.80 -16.06
N VAL A 344 -18.12 12.68 -15.67
CA VAL A 344 -17.45 13.59 -14.71
C VAL A 344 -16.49 14.57 -15.36
N TRP A 345 -16.32 14.53 -16.71
CA TRP A 345 -15.50 15.51 -17.47
C TRP A 345 -16.26 16.05 -18.67
#